data_93f837af390cd67aa195b9c86abf1f78
#
_entry.id   93f837af390cd67aa195b9c86abf1f78
#
_cell.length_a   1.000
_cell.length_b   1.000
_cell.length_c   1.000
_cell.angle_alpha   90.00
_cell.angle_beta   90.00
_cell.angle_gamma   90.00
#
_symmetry.space_group_name_H-M   'P 1'
#
loop_
_entity.id
_entity.type
_entity.pdbx_description
1 polymer ?
#
loop_
_entity_poly.entity_id
_entity_poly.type
_entity_poly.pdbx_seq_one_letter_code
_entity_poly.pdbx_strand_id
1 'polypeptide(L)'
;MNVTEALARDILRAGRDDWVPLAAIDGFARQLGAETDEQARGIGLAAIRELVAAELVELGEVTDGGFFPWDLPAELALERIEGAWHGPDRNEWGFACWLRNTAYGDEPARGLRS
;
A
#
# COMPACT_ATOMS: atom_id res chain seq x y z
N MET A 1 5.81 -18.34 -4.80
CA MET A 1 5.37 -16.98 -4.40
C MET A 1 3.87 -16.88 -4.50
N ASN A 2 3.20 -16.39 -3.47
CA ASN A 2 1.75 -16.20 -3.52
C ASN A 2 1.40 -14.78 -3.99
N VAL A 3 0.11 -14.52 -4.21
CA VAL A 3 -0.37 -13.23 -4.71
C VAL A 3 -0.03 -12.09 -3.75
N THR A 4 -0.16 -12.32 -2.44
CA THR A 4 0.14 -11.30 -1.43
C THR A 4 1.62 -10.89 -1.50
N GLU A 5 2.53 -11.85 -1.61
CA GLU A 5 3.95 -11.55 -1.75
C GLU A 5 4.25 -10.80 -3.05
N ALA A 6 3.61 -11.21 -4.15
CA ALA A 6 3.79 -10.54 -5.44
C ALA A 6 3.32 -9.09 -5.35
N LEU A 7 2.18 -8.84 -4.71
CA LEU A 7 1.67 -7.49 -4.53
C LEU A 7 2.60 -6.66 -3.63
N ALA A 8 3.10 -7.24 -2.54
CA ALA A 8 4.03 -6.54 -1.65
C ALA A 8 5.29 -6.10 -2.42
N ARG A 9 5.80 -6.95 -3.29
CA ARG A 9 6.96 -6.62 -4.14
C ARG A 9 6.64 -5.50 -5.12
N ASP A 10 5.46 -5.52 -5.73
CA ASP A 10 5.04 -4.47 -6.65
C ASP A 10 4.93 -3.12 -5.93
N ILE A 11 4.39 -3.12 -4.71
CA ILE A 11 4.29 -1.91 -3.89
C ILE A 11 5.67 -1.34 -3.58
N LEU A 12 6.60 -2.19 -3.12
CA LEU A 12 7.95 -1.75 -2.80
C LEU A 12 8.68 -1.21 -4.03
N ARG A 13 8.51 -1.86 -5.16
CA ARG A 13 9.13 -1.44 -6.42
C ARG A 13 8.61 -0.07 -6.85
N ALA A 14 7.31 0.13 -6.79
CA ALA A 14 6.70 1.42 -7.11
C ALA A 14 7.12 2.51 -6.11
N GLY A 15 7.25 2.14 -4.84
CA GLY A 15 7.62 3.05 -3.76
C GLY A 15 9.05 3.58 -3.82
N ARG A 16 9.90 2.99 -4.63
CA ARG A 16 11.26 3.50 -4.84
C ARG A 16 11.28 4.83 -5.57
N ASP A 17 10.32 5.02 -6.47
CA ASP A 17 10.30 6.18 -7.35
C ASP A 17 9.30 7.24 -6.89
N ASP A 18 8.26 6.82 -6.17
CA ASP A 18 7.21 7.73 -5.72
C ASP A 18 6.44 7.09 -4.55
N TRP A 19 5.65 7.90 -3.85
CA TRP A 19 4.73 7.39 -2.84
C TRP A 19 3.58 6.65 -3.53
N VAL A 20 3.04 5.64 -2.86
CA VAL A 20 2.06 4.72 -3.48
C VAL A 20 0.69 4.89 -2.83
N PRO A 21 -0.32 5.39 -3.56
CA PRO A 21 -1.67 5.53 -3.01
C PRO A 21 -2.45 4.22 -3.07
N LEU A 22 -3.53 4.13 -2.31
CA LEU A 22 -4.40 2.95 -2.32
C LEU A 22 -4.93 2.63 -3.73
N ALA A 23 -5.21 3.66 -4.53
CA ALA A 23 -5.68 3.45 -5.91
C ALA A 23 -4.69 2.64 -6.73
N ALA A 24 -3.38 2.90 -6.56
CA ALA A 24 -2.35 2.14 -7.26
C ALA A 24 -2.29 0.69 -6.77
N ILE A 25 -2.41 0.49 -5.46
CA ILE A 25 -2.39 -0.86 -4.87
C ILE A 25 -3.58 -1.67 -5.37
N ASP A 26 -4.75 -1.06 -5.44
CA ASP A 26 -5.94 -1.70 -6.00
C ASP A 26 -5.70 -2.14 -7.45
N GLY A 27 -5.10 -1.26 -8.25
CA GLY A 27 -4.76 -1.59 -9.64
C GLY A 27 -3.77 -2.73 -9.74
N PHE A 28 -2.73 -2.74 -8.91
CA PHE A 28 -1.75 -3.84 -8.88
C PHE A 28 -2.41 -5.16 -8.52
N ALA A 29 -3.32 -5.14 -7.53
CA ALA A 29 -4.03 -6.36 -7.12
C ALA A 29 -4.85 -6.93 -8.27
N ARG A 30 -5.50 -6.08 -9.06
CA ARG A 30 -6.28 -6.51 -10.21
C ARG A 30 -5.39 -7.07 -11.31
N GLN A 31 -4.21 -6.50 -11.53
CA GLN A 31 -3.23 -7.05 -12.47
C GLN A 31 -2.76 -8.44 -12.04
N LEU A 32 -2.79 -8.72 -10.74
CA LEU A 32 -2.39 -10.02 -10.20
C LEU A 32 -3.55 -11.01 -10.11
N GLY A 33 -4.72 -10.65 -10.63
CA GLY A 33 -5.83 -11.57 -10.75
C GLY A 33 -7.07 -11.28 -9.92
N ALA A 34 -7.09 -10.20 -9.12
CA ALA A 34 -8.28 -9.83 -8.38
C ALA A 34 -9.39 -9.44 -9.34
N GLU A 35 -10.55 -10.07 -9.23
CA GLU A 35 -11.68 -9.86 -10.13
C GLU A 35 -12.78 -9.00 -9.51
N THR A 36 -12.82 -8.91 -8.19
CA THR A 36 -13.85 -8.15 -7.47
C THR A 36 -13.19 -7.12 -6.56
N ASP A 37 -13.98 -6.12 -6.15
CA ASP A 37 -13.53 -5.12 -5.17
C ASP A 37 -13.10 -5.79 -3.87
N GLU A 38 -13.87 -6.76 -3.41
CA GLU A 38 -13.56 -7.49 -2.18
C GLU A 38 -12.23 -8.22 -2.28
N GLN A 39 -11.97 -8.87 -3.42
CA GLN A 39 -10.69 -9.57 -3.64
C GLN A 39 -9.52 -8.59 -3.66
N ALA A 40 -9.66 -7.47 -4.37
CA ALA A 40 -8.60 -6.47 -4.46
C ALA A 40 -8.29 -5.89 -3.08
N ARG A 41 -9.31 -5.56 -2.30
CA ARG A 41 -9.14 -5.05 -0.94
C ARG A 41 -8.48 -6.07 -0.02
N GLY A 42 -8.93 -7.32 -0.08
CA GLY A 42 -8.38 -8.38 0.75
C GLY A 42 -6.90 -8.62 0.49
N ILE A 43 -6.51 -8.73 -0.78
CA ILE A 43 -5.11 -8.91 -1.16
C ILE A 43 -4.30 -7.68 -0.79
N GLY A 44 -4.84 -6.50 -1.05
CA GLY A 44 -4.16 -5.24 -0.74
C GLY A 44 -3.91 -5.06 0.75
N LEU A 45 -4.90 -5.33 1.58
CA LEU A 45 -4.76 -5.23 3.04
C LEU A 45 -3.74 -6.24 3.56
N ALA A 46 -3.75 -7.47 3.04
CA ALA A 46 -2.79 -8.50 3.45
C ALA A 46 -1.35 -8.08 3.11
N ALA A 47 -1.14 -7.52 1.92
CA ALA A 47 0.19 -7.05 1.50
C ALA A 47 0.65 -5.88 2.36
N ILE A 48 -0.22 -4.90 2.60
CA ILE A 48 0.12 -3.75 3.45
C ILE A 48 0.44 -4.20 4.86
N ARG A 49 -0.33 -5.14 5.43
CA ARG A 49 -0.09 -5.67 6.76
C ARG A 49 1.30 -6.30 6.86
N GLU A 50 1.70 -7.09 5.87
CA GLU A 50 3.03 -7.70 5.85
C GLU A 50 4.14 -6.64 5.79
N LEU A 51 3.95 -5.62 4.94
CA LEU A 51 4.95 -4.57 4.77
C LEU A 51 5.11 -3.71 6.03
N VAL A 52 4.01 -3.39 6.69
CA VAL A 52 4.02 -2.62 7.93
C VAL A 52 4.66 -3.43 9.06
N ALA A 53 4.31 -4.72 9.17
CA ALA A 53 4.87 -5.59 10.21
C ALA A 53 6.38 -5.75 10.06
N ALA A 54 6.89 -5.75 8.84
CA ALA A 54 8.32 -5.84 8.55
C ALA A 54 9.04 -4.48 8.57
N GLU A 55 8.31 -3.40 8.86
CA GLU A 55 8.83 -2.02 8.90
C GLU A 55 9.40 -1.57 7.55
N LEU A 56 8.85 -2.08 6.45
CA LEU A 56 9.31 -1.75 5.10
C LEU A 56 8.62 -0.52 4.53
N VAL A 57 7.47 -0.14 5.05
CA VAL A 57 6.72 1.04 4.61
C VAL A 57 6.16 1.80 5.80
N GLU A 58 5.90 3.10 5.57
CA GLU A 58 5.13 3.95 6.48
C GLU A 58 3.81 4.29 5.81
N LEU A 59 2.75 4.41 6.62
CA LEU A 59 1.42 4.81 6.16
C LEU A 59 1.19 6.27 6.51
N GLY A 60 0.59 7.02 5.62
CA GLY A 60 0.36 8.43 5.88
C GLY A 60 -0.49 9.09 4.81
N GLU A 61 -0.45 10.41 4.80
CA GLU A 61 -1.16 11.21 3.82
C GLU A 61 -0.20 12.15 3.10
N VAL A 62 -0.58 12.52 1.89
CA VAL A 62 0.19 13.44 1.06
C VAL A 62 -0.58 14.75 0.95
N THR A 63 0.11 15.84 1.28
CA THR A 63 -0.42 17.19 1.14
C THR A 63 0.60 18.03 0.36
N ASP A 64 0.31 19.31 0.18
CA ASP A 64 1.22 20.23 -0.52
C ASP A 64 2.62 20.27 0.11
N GLY A 65 2.72 20.00 1.40
CA GLY A 65 4.00 19.96 2.11
C GLY A 65 4.77 18.65 1.99
N GLY A 66 4.20 17.63 1.36
CA GLY A 66 4.83 16.34 1.18
C GLY A 66 4.10 15.21 1.89
N PHE A 67 4.85 14.16 2.25
CA PHE A 67 4.31 12.99 2.94
C PHE A 67 4.34 13.20 4.45
N PHE A 68 3.22 12.93 5.10
CA PHE A 68 3.08 13.03 6.55
C PHE A 68 2.64 11.69 7.14
N PRO A 69 3.55 10.96 7.83
CA PRO A 69 3.17 9.67 8.42
C PRO A 69 2.07 9.83 9.46
N TRP A 70 1.17 8.86 9.50
CA TRP A 70 0.14 8.84 10.53
C TRP A 70 0.75 8.45 11.88
N ASP A 71 0.42 9.20 12.91
CA ASP A 71 0.82 8.89 14.29
C ASP A 71 -0.22 7.97 14.92
N LEU A 72 -0.32 6.74 14.40
CA LEU A 72 -1.28 5.74 14.85
C LEU A 72 -0.60 4.38 14.99
N PRO A 73 -1.02 3.57 15.98
CA PRO A 73 -0.61 2.17 16.01
C PRO A 73 -1.01 1.46 14.72
N ALA A 74 -0.21 0.48 14.30
CA ALA A 74 -0.42 -0.21 13.03
C ALA A 74 -1.84 -0.76 12.88
N GLU A 75 -2.39 -1.37 13.90
CA GLU A 75 -3.74 -1.95 13.83
C GLU A 75 -4.81 -0.89 13.59
N LEU A 76 -4.70 0.28 14.20
CA LEU A 76 -5.65 1.37 13.98
C LEU A 76 -5.51 1.96 12.59
N ALA A 77 -4.28 2.08 12.10
CA ALA A 77 -4.04 2.55 10.73
C ALA A 77 -4.66 1.61 9.71
N LEU A 78 -4.49 0.29 9.91
CA LEU A 78 -5.07 -0.71 9.02
C LEU A 78 -6.59 -0.72 9.04
N GLU A 79 -7.20 -0.54 10.21
CA GLU A 79 -8.65 -0.40 10.32
C GLU A 79 -9.16 0.81 9.56
N ARG A 80 -8.44 1.91 9.65
CA ARG A 80 -8.78 3.16 8.94
C ARG A 80 -8.75 2.95 7.42
N ILE A 81 -7.73 2.27 6.93
CA ILE A 81 -7.59 1.94 5.52
C ILE A 81 -8.74 1.03 5.07
N GLU A 82 -9.01 -0.02 5.83
CA GLU A 82 -10.08 -0.97 5.51
C GLU A 82 -11.43 -0.28 5.42
N GLY A 83 -11.71 0.62 6.36
CA GLY A 83 -12.97 1.36 6.37
C GLY A 83 -13.12 2.34 5.21
N ALA A 84 -12.01 2.86 4.68
CA ALA A 84 -12.03 3.80 3.57
C ALA A 84 -12.06 3.12 2.20
N TRP A 85 -11.44 1.96 2.06
CA TRP A 85 -11.22 1.27 0.79
C TRP A 85 -12.55 0.90 0.13
N HIS A 86 -12.71 1.29 -1.12
CA HIS A 86 -13.94 1.12 -1.90
C HIS A 86 -15.14 1.86 -1.30
N GLY A 87 -14.88 3.02 -0.71
CA GLY A 87 -15.93 3.97 -0.38
C GLY A 87 -16.61 4.49 -1.65
N PRO A 88 -17.65 5.32 -1.51
CA PRO A 88 -18.47 5.72 -2.65
C PRO A 88 -17.74 6.51 -3.73
N ASP A 89 -16.62 7.18 -3.38
CA ASP A 89 -15.88 8.00 -4.33
C ASP A 89 -14.43 7.51 -4.42
N ARG A 90 -14.06 6.98 -5.59
CA ARG A 90 -12.69 6.49 -5.83
C ARG A 90 -11.65 7.60 -5.65
N ASN A 91 -11.99 8.83 -5.97
CA ASN A 91 -11.05 9.95 -5.80
C ASN A 91 -10.79 10.23 -4.32
N GLU A 92 -11.70 9.85 -3.45
CA GLU A 92 -11.50 9.97 -2.02
C GLU A 92 -10.77 8.77 -1.46
N TRP A 93 -11.32 7.55 -1.63
CA TRP A 93 -10.70 6.38 -1.01
C TRP A 93 -9.36 6.02 -1.63
N GLY A 94 -9.20 6.24 -2.92
CA GLY A 94 -7.98 5.91 -3.63
C GLY A 94 -6.77 6.68 -3.13
N PHE A 95 -7.00 7.85 -2.54
CA PHE A 95 -5.94 8.73 -2.02
C PHE A 95 -6.10 9.01 -0.53
N ALA A 96 -6.88 8.20 0.16
CA ALA A 96 -7.07 8.32 1.61
C ALA A 96 -5.83 7.91 2.41
N CYS A 97 -4.98 7.10 1.81
CA CYS A 97 -3.73 6.67 2.42
C CYS A 97 -2.67 6.49 1.34
N TRP A 98 -1.45 6.85 1.66
CA TRP A 98 -0.27 6.67 0.82
C TRP A 98 0.77 5.88 1.58
N LEU A 99 1.58 5.13 0.84
CA LEU A 99 2.68 4.35 1.41
C LEU A 99 4.01 4.96 0.96
N ARG A 100 4.94 5.06 1.91
CA ARG A 100 6.32 5.48 1.63
C ARG A 100 7.26 4.38 2.09
N ASN A 101 8.20 3.97 1.23
CA ASN A 101 9.21 3.00 1.64
C ASN A 101 10.09 3.59 2.74
N THR A 102 10.40 2.76 3.74
CA THR A 102 11.45 3.08 4.72
C THR A 102 12.81 2.77 4.09
N ALA A 103 13.89 3.05 4.79
CA ALA A 103 15.22 2.63 4.34
C ALA A 103 15.30 1.12 4.16
N TYR A 104 14.64 0.35 5.02
CA TYR A 104 14.57 -1.12 4.90
C TYR A 104 13.75 -1.55 3.69
N GLY A 105 12.69 -0.81 3.36
CA GLY A 105 11.87 -1.10 2.19
C GLY A 105 12.58 -0.84 0.89
N ASP A 106 13.44 0.18 0.83
CA ASP A 106 14.20 0.51 -0.37
C ASP A 106 15.22 -0.58 -0.73
N GLU A 107 15.84 -1.22 0.24
CA GLU A 107 16.81 -2.29 -0.02
C GLU A 107 16.20 -3.48 -0.76
N PRO A 108 15.10 -4.08 -0.26
CA PRO A 108 14.42 -5.14 -1.02
C PRO A 108 13.96 -4.71 -2.42
N ALA A 109 13.49 -3.47 -2.57
CA ALA A 109 13.03 -2.97 -3.85
C ALA A 109 14.20 -2.87 -4.85
N ARG A 110 15.38 -2.46 -4.39
CA ARG A 110 16.58 -2.45 -5.25
C ARG A 110 16.96 -3.85 -5.70
N GLY A 111 16.89 -4.81 -4.79
CA GLY A 111 17.17 -6.22 -5.11
C GLY A 111 16.25 -6.79 -6.17
N LEU A 112 15.04 -6.28 -6.29
CA LEU A 112 14.07 -6.73 -7.27
C LEU A 112 14.37 -6.26 -8.70
N ARG A 113 15.34 -5.38 -8.87
CA ARG A 113 15.70 -4.85 -10.20
C ARG A 113 16.59 -5.76 -11.01
N SER A 114 17.30 -6.62 -10.38
CA SER A 114 18.27 -7.47 -11.05
C SER A 114 17.62 -8.58 -11.84
#